data_91948e6bef1479afaab41814efdf7eea
#
_entry.id   91948e6bef1479afaab41814efdf7eea
#
_cell.length_a   1.000
_cell.length_b   1.000
_cell.length_c   1.000
_cell.angle_alpha   90.00
_cell.angle_beta   90.00
_cell.angle_gamma   90.00
#
_symmetry.space_group_name_H-M   'P 1'
#
loop_
_entity.id
_entity.type
_entity.pdbx_description
1 polymer ?
#
loop_
_entity_poly.entity_id
_entity_poly.type
_entity_poly.pdbx_seq_one_letter_code
_entity_poly.pdbx_strand_id
1 'polypeptide(L)'
;MPVFGGMLADQILGSKKAVTYGAILLVFGHLGMTVESNEQIFYLSLALIVSGVGFLKPNISTMVGALYEEGDPRRDSGFTIFYMGINIGAFTATLLCGYLGEEIGWAWGFGAAGIGMLLGLIIFLWGQKYLEGLAEPPSEKYREKKAGITFENWAYISGIIMVLTTWFLVQNSQLVGQLLGGFGFIFIGAWLIYALFKCDPEERDRLIVVGILILFSLIFWALFEQAGSSLNILTDRGVDRVILGWEVPASMFQSLNAGFIFTIAPLFALLWISLAKRNMEPSTPIKFSIGIVFVGLGFLALVYGMKSSEGLQTGVVWIILIYLLHTL
;
A
#
# COMPACT_ATOMS: atom_id res chain seq x y z
N MET A 1 12.09 1.23 0.71
CA MET A 1 12.18 0.45 -0.55
C MET A 1 11.62 1.20 -1.76
N PRO A 2 10.40 1.81 -1.73
CA PRO A 2 9.87 2.54 -2.91
C PRO A 2 10.77 3.65 -3.44
N VAL A 3 11.40 4.43 -2.56
CA VAL A 3 12.35 5.50 -2.97
C VAL A 3 13.53 4.94 -3.76
N PHE A 4 14.08 3.81 -3.31
CA PHE A 4 15.21 3.18 -3.99
C PHE A 4 14.80 2.58 -5.35
N GLY A 5 13.68 1.86 -5.40
CA GLY A 5 13.16 1.28 -6.65
C GLY A 5 12.77 2.35 -7.68
N GLY A 6 12.15 3.46 -7.23
CA GLY A 6 11.85 4.62 -8.08
C GLY A 6 13.12 5.28 -8.62
N MET A 7 14.09 5.54 -7.75
CA MET A 7 15.37 6.17 -8.16
C MET A 7 16.14 5.33 -9.20
N LEU A 8 16.16 3.99 -9.06
CA LEU A 8 16.79 3.12 -10.06
C LEU A 8 16.03 3.10 -11.39
N ALA A 9 14.70 3.19 -11.33
CA ALA A 9 13.89 3.31 -12.54
C ALA A 9 14.16 4.66 -13.24
N ASP A 10 14.10 5.76 -12.51
CA ASP A 10 14.24 7.10 -13.06
C ASP A 10 15.65 7.38 -13.61
N GLN A 11 16.68 6.74 -13.07
CA GLN A 11 18.06 6.99 -13.48
C GLN A 11 18.65 5.98 -14.46
N ILE A 12 18.18 4.72 -14.43
CA ILE A 12 18.85 3.62 -15.14
C ILE A 12 17.88 2.72 -15.90
N LEU A 13 16.90 2.10 -15.20
CA LEU A 13 16.12 0.99 -15.75
C LEU A 13 14.95 1.42 -16.64
N GLY A 14 14.38 2.60 -16.40
CA GLY A 14 13.06 2.92 -16.87
C GLY A 14 11.97 2.16 -16.09
N SER A 15 10.77 2.73 -16.04
CA SER A 15 9.68 2.19 -15.23
C SER A 15 9.24 0.80 -15.72
N LYS A 16 9.31 0.52 -17.03
CA LYS A 16 8.92 -0.77 -17.61
C LYS A 16 9.77 -1.95 -17.09
N LYS A 17 11.09 -1.80 -17.08
CA LYS A 17 12.01 -2.83 -16.55
C LYS A 17 11.93 -2.94 -15.04
N ALA A 18 11.76 -1.81 -14.33
CA ALA A 18 11.62 -1.79 -12.88
C ALA A 18 10.34 -2.52 -12.43
N VAL A 19 9.21 -2.29 -13.10
CA VAL A 19 7.94 -3.00 -12.83
C VAL A 19 8.08 -4.49 -13.11
N THR A 20 8.70 -4.87 -14.24
CA THR A 20 8.96 -6.28 -14.57
C THR A 20 9.80 -6.97 -13.49
N TYR A 21 10.90 -6.34 -13.09
CA TYR A 21 11.78 -6.86 -12.04
C TYR A 21 11.05 -7.00 -10.69
N GLY A 22 10.31 -5.97 -10.29
CA GLY A 22 9.48 -5.99 -9.08
C GLY A 22 8.43 -7.09 -9.10
N ALA A 23 7.75 -7.28 -10.23
CA ALA A 23 6.75 -8.34 -10.40
C ALA A 23 7.37 -9.74 -10.30
N ILE A 24 8.56 -9.96 -10.86
CA ILE A 24 9.31 -11.23 -10.73
C ILE A 24 9.62 -11.52 -9.25
N LEU A 25 10.13 -10.53 -8.51
CA LEU A 25 10.39 -10.68 -7.07
C LEU A 25 9.13 -11.03 -6.30
N LEU A 26 7.99 -10.40 -6.63
CA LEU A 26 6.69 -10.68 -6.00
C LEU A 26 6.21 -12.12 -6.28
N VAL A 27 6.33 -12.60 -7.52
CA VAL A 27 5.98 -13.99 -7.87
C VAL A 27 6.77 -14.97 -7.01
N PHE A 28 8.10 -14.83 -6.96
CA PHE A 28 8.95 -15.70 -6.14
C PHE A 28 8.68 -15.54 -4.66
N GLY A 29 8.40 -14.33 -4.18
CA GLY A 29 8.05 -14.06 -2.80
C GLY A 29 6.76 -14.78 -2.39
N HIS A 30 5.67 -14.61 -3.14
CA HIS A 30 4.40 -15.27 -2.82
C HIS A 30 4.47 -16.79 -2.96
N LEU A 31 5.15 -17.32 -3.99
CA LEU A 31 5.35 -18.75 -4.12
C LEU A 31 6.26 -19.31 -3.01
N GLY A 32 7.27 -18.57 -2.58
CA GLY A 32 8.13 -18.98 -1.45
C GLY A 32 7.36 -19.06 -0.12
N MET A 33 6.35 -18.22 0.09
CA MET A 33 5.46 -18.29 1.26
C MET A 33 4.68 -19.60 1.36
N THR A 34 4.56 -20.38 0.29
CA THR A 34 3.90 -21.70 0.35
C THR A 34 4.74 -22.75 1.07
N VAL A 35 6.02 -22.49 1.31
CA VAL A 35 6.93 -23.39 2.04
C VAL A 35 6.84 -23.09 3.53
N GLU A 36 5.85 -23.68 4.19
CA GLU A 36 5.55 -23.42 5.62
C GLU A 36 6.59 -24.02 6.59
N SER A 37 7.35 -25.02 6.16
CA SER A 37 8.26 -25.79 7.01
C SER A 37 9.59 -25.10 7.32
N ASN A 38 9.91 -23.97 6.68
CA ASN A 38 11.21 -23.32 6.80
C ASN A 38 11.10 -21.82 7.06
N GLU A 39 11.38 -21.43 8.28
CA GLU A 39 11.34 -20.03 8.73
C GLU A 39 12.26 -19.11 7.92
N GLN A 40 13.43 -19.59 7.46
CA GLN A 40 14.33 -18.76 6.67
C GLN A 40 13.80 -18.50 5.27
N ILE A 41 13.08 -19.48 4.68
CA ILE A 41 12.37 -19.29 3.41
C ILE A 41 11.23 -18.30 3.59
N PHE A 42 10.50 -18.37 4.70
CA PHE A 42 9.45 -17.42 5.04
C PHE A 42 9.98 -15.97 5.11
N TYR A 43 11.06 -15.72 5.86
CA TYR A 43 11.66 -14.39 5.93
C TYR A 43 12.25 -13.92 4.58
N LEU A 44 12.85 -14.83 3.80
CA LEU A 44 13.33 -14.49 2.46
C LEU A 44 12.15 -14.13 1.53
N SER A 45 11.06 -14.84 1.64
CA SER A 45 9.84 -14.57 0.87
C SER A 45 9.24 -13.21 1.20
N LEU A 46 9.17 -12.85 2.49
CA LEU A 46 8.79 -11.51 2.91
C LEU A 46 9.74 -10.44 2.34
N ALA A 47 11.04 -10.70 2.35
CA ALA A 47 12.02 -9.76 1.82
C ALA A 47 11.87 -9.56 0.31
N LEU A 48 11.57 -10.64 -0.43
CA LEU A 48 11.27 -10.59 -1.86
C LEU A 48 9.99 -9.78 -2.13
N ILE A 49 8.93 -9.97 -1.33
CA ILE A 49 7.68 -9.22 -1.45
C ILE A 49 7.92 -7.73 -1.18
N VAL A 50 8.56 -7.38 -0.06
CA VAL A 50 8.85 -5.98 0.32
C VAL A 50 9.70 -5.28 -0.75
N SER A 51 10.72 -5.99 -1.27
CA SER A 51 11.58 -5.44 -2.32
C SER A 51 10.85 -5.33 -3.65
N GLY A 52 10.07 -6.35 -4.01
CA GLY A 52 9.26 -6.35 -5.22
C GLY A 52 8.24 -5.21 -5.26
N VAL A 53 7.51 -4.98 -4.16
CA VAL A 53 6.62 -3.82 -4.00
C VAL A 53 7.39 -2.51 -4.15
N GLY A 54 8.63 -2.45 -3.62
CA GLY A 54 9.50 -1.28 -3.74
C GLY A 54 9.83 -0.90 -5.18
N PHE A 55 10.00 -1.88 -6.07
CA PHE A 55 10.20 -1.64 -7.50
C PHE A 55 8.89 -1.46 -8.28
N LEU A 56 7.84 -2.21 -7.97
CA LEU A 56 6.60 -2.20 -8.73
C LEU A 56 5.75 -0.97 -8.44
N LYS A 57 5.43 -0.73 -7.17
CA LYS A 57 4.40 0.24 -6.76
C LYS A 57 4.65 1.68 -7.22
N PRO A 58 5.85 2.29 -7.04
CA PRO A 58 6.08 3.65 -7.51
C PRO A 58 6.06 3.75 -9.03
N ASN A 59 6.61 2.76 -9.71
CA ASN A 59 6.84 2.81 -11.15
C ASN A 59 5.61 2.50 -11.98
N ILE A 60 4.69 1.64 -11.51
CA ILE A 60 3.46 1.36 -12.25
C ILE A 60 2.54 2.59 -12.33
N SER A 61 2.48 3.39 -11.26
CA SER A 61 1.72 4.65 -11.26
C SER A 61 2.33 5.68 -12.21
N THR A 62 3.65 5.79 -12.25
CA THR A 62 4.37 6.66 -13.19
C THR A 62 4.08 6.27 -14.63
N MET A 63 4.05 4.96 -14.94
CA MET A 63 3.70 4.45 -16.27
C MET A 63 2.28 4.83 -16.70
N VAL A 64 1.30 4.77 -15.79
CA VAL A 64 -0.07 5.22 -16.10
C VAL A 64 -0.07 6.70 -16.47
N GLY A 65 0.68 7.53 -15.74
CA GLY A 65 0.84 8.94 -16.06
C GLY A 65 1.49 9.19 -17.42
N ALA A 66 2.44 8.36 -17.82
CA ALA A 66 3.16 8.47 -19.09
C ALA A 66 2.31 8.10 -20.34
N LEU A 67 1.15 7.47 -20.17
CA LEU A 67 0.20 7.18 -21.24
C LEU A 67 -0.54 8.43 -21.76
N TYR A 68 -0.47 9.54 -21.03
CA TYR A 68 -1.21 10.76 -21.32
C TYR A 68 -0.24 11.93 -21.45
N GLU A 69 -0.46 12.77 -22.45
CA GLU A 69 0.26 14.04 -22.60
C GLU A 69 -0.07 14.99 -21.45
N GLU A 70 0.83 15.95 -21.19
CA GLU A 70 0.59 16.96 -20.18
C GLU A 70 -0.63 17.82 -20.55
N GLY A 71 -1.60 17.90 -19.63
CA GLY A 71 -2.88 18.60 -19.87
C GLY A 71 -3.96 17.76 -20.57
N ASP A 72 -3.74 16.48 -20.87
CA ASP A 72 -4.80 15.61 -21.44
C ASP A 72 -5.94 15.43 -20.41
N PRO A 73 -7.19 15.84 -20.74
CA PRO A 73 -8.33 15.73 -19.82
C PRO A 73 -8.71 14.28 -19.48
N ARG A 74 -8.23 13.29 -20.23
CA ARG A 74 -8.47 11.86 -19.98
C ARG A 74 -7.57 11.30 -18.89
N ARG A 75 -6.50 12.00 -18.51
CA ARG A 75 -5.50 11.55 -17.53
C ARG A 75 -6.13 11.20 -16.19
N ASP A 76 -7.00 12.06 -15.65
CA ASP A 76 -7.69 11.84 -14.38
C ASP A 76 -8.61 10.62 -14.42
N SER A 77 -9.31 10.42 -15.55
CA SER A 77 -10.14 9.24 -15.78
C SER A 77 -9.28 7.96 -15.83
N GLY A 78 -8.11 8.01 -16.47
CA GLY A 78 -7.15 6.91 -16.51
C GLY A 78 -6.66 6.50 -15.14
N PHE A 79 -6.29 7.48 -14.30
CA PHE A 79 -5.91 7.21 -12.91
C PHE A 79 -7.08 6.66 -12.08
N THR A 80 -8.30 7.13 -12.32
CA THR A 80 -9.50 6.61 -11.66
C THR A 80 -9.72 5.13 -11.98
N ILE A 81 -9.62 4.75 -13.26
CA ILE A 81 -9.74 3.34 -13.70
C ILE A 81 -8.62 2.49 -13.09
N PHE A 82 -7.40 2.99 -13.09
CA PHE A 82 -6.26 2.31 -12.46
C PHE A 82 -6.48 2.09 -10.96
N TYR A 83 -6.94 3.12 -10.24
CA TYR A 83 -7.25 3.03 -8.82
C TYR A 83 -8.40 2.05 -8.52
N MET A 84 -9.45 2.06 -9.34
CA MET A 84 -10.52 1.05 -9.29
C MET A 84 -9.96 -0.36 -9.46
N GLY A 85 -9.09 -0.58 -10.44
CA GLY A 85 -8.45 -1.88 -10.68
C GLY A 85 -7.66 -2.39 -9.47
N ILE A 86 -6.91 -1.49 -8.79
CA ILE A 86 -6.20 -1.84 -7.55
C ILE A 86 -7.19 -2.31 -6.47
N ASN A 87 -8.29 -1.60 -6.26
CA ASN A 87 -9.25 -1.93 -5.20
C ASN A 87 -10.07 -3.18 -5.52
N ILE A 88 -10.47 -3.40 -6.78
CA ILE A 88 -11.11 -4.65 -7.20
C ILE A 88 -10.15 -5.83 -6.99
N GLY A 89 -8.88 -5.66 -7.35
CA GLY A 89 -7.84 -6.66 -7.10
C GLY A 89 -7.64 -6.95 -5.61
N ALA A 90 -7.56 -5.92 -4.77
CA ALA A 90 -7.44 -6.06 -3.33
C ALA A 90 -8.67 -6.76 -2.71
N PHE A 91 -9.87 -6.39 -3.13
CA PHE A 91 -11.11 -7.03 -2.69
C PHE A 91 -11.13 -8.52 -3.03
N THR A 92 -10.95 -8.87 -4.30
CA THR A 92 -11.02 -10.25 -4.77
C THR A 92 -9.90 -11.12 -4.24
N ALA A 93 -8.67 -10.59 -4.18
CA ALA A 93 -7.51 -11.31 -3.64
C ALA A 93 -7.69 -11.60 -2.14
N THR A 94 -8.14 -10.62 -1.35
CA THR A 94 -8.36 -10.82 0.10
C THR A 94 -9.45 -11.85 0.36
N LEU A 95 -10.56 -11.84 -0.41
CA LEU A 95 -11.60 -12.86 -0.30
C LEU A 95 -11.08 -14.25 -0.64
N LEU A 96 -10.41 -14.39 -1.78
CA LEU A 96 -9.92 -15.68 -2.26
C LEU A 96 -8.80 -16.23 -1.37
N CYS A 97 -7.77 -15.43 -1.11
CA CYS A 97 -6.60 -15.87 -0.35
C CYS A 97 -6.95 -16.06 1.14
N GLY A 98 -7.85 -15.23 1.70
CA GLY A 98 -8.34 -15.37 3.06
C GLY A 98 -9.14 -16.67 3.24
N TYR A 99 -10.08 -16.94 2.33
CA TYR A 99 -10.84 -18.20 2.35
C TYR A 99 -9.90 -19.43 2.21
N LEU A 100 -9.04 -19.45 1.22
CA LEU A 100 -8.10 -20.56 1.03
C LEU A 100 -7.15 -20.73 2.22
N GLY A 101 -6.68 -19.62 2.79
CA GLY A 101 -5.73 -19.64 3.90
C GLY A 101 -6.33 -20.17 5.19
N GLU A 102 -7.52 -19.73 5.58
CA GLU A 102 -8.16 -20.14 6.84
C GLU A 102 -8.90 -21.48 6.74
N GLU A 103 -9.54 -21.80 5.60
CA GLU A 103 -10.34 -23.01 5.46
C GLU A 103 -9.55 -24.22 4.94
N ILE A 104 -8.51 -24.00 4.12
CA ILE A 104 -7.75 -25.09 3.50
C ILE A 104 -6.31 -25.12 4.01
N GLY A 105 -5.68 -23.95 4.15
CA GLY A 105 -4.31 -23.79 4.64
C GLY A 105 -3.59 -22.63 3.96
N TRP A 106 -2.69 -21.97 4.71
CA TRP A 106 -2.02 -20.76 4.25
C TRP A 106 -1.13 -20.96 3.01
N ALA A 107 -0.58 -22.16 2.80
CA ALA A 107 0.13 -22.49 1.57
C ALA A 107 -0.74 -22.28 0.32
N TRP A 108 -2.03 -22.62 0.40
CA TRP A 108 -2.98 -22.44 -0.71
C TRP A 108 -3.33 -20.96 -0.91
N GLY A 109 -3.51 -20.21 0.18
CA GLY A 109 -3.77 -18.77 0.12
C GLY A 109 -2.62 -18.02 -0.53
N PHE A 110 -1.38 -18.24 -0.09
CA PHE A 110 -0.18 -17.62 -0.67
C PHE A 110 0.10 -18.12 -2.08
N GLY A 111 -0.14 -19.41 -2.36
CA GLY A 111 -0.04 -20.00 -3.68
C GLY A 111 -0.97 -19.33 -4.68
N ALA A 112 -2.22 -19.10 -4.30
CA ALA A 112 -3.19 -18.38 -5.13
C ALA A 112 -2.73 -16.93 -5.42
N ALA A 113 -2.19 -16.22 -4.42
CA ALA A 113 -1.59 -14.91 -4.61
C ALA A 113 -0.39 -14.96 -5.59
N GLY A 114 0.47 -15.97 -5.45
CA GLY A 114 1.61 -16.19 -6.35
C GLY A 114 1.18 -16.45 -7.80
N ILE A 115 0.16 -17.29 -8.01
CA ILE A 115 -0.42 -17.54 -9.33
C ILE A 115 -1.05 -16.26 -9.90
N GLY A 116 -1.82 -15.52 -9.09
CA GLY A 116 -2.39 -14.24 -9.51
C GLY A 116 -1.31 -13.24 -9.93
N MET A 117 -0.21 -13.17 -9.17
CA MET A 117 0.92 -12.29 -9.50
C MET A 117 1.65 -12.74 -10.79
N LEU A 118 1.80 -14.06 -11.01
CA LEU A 118 2.36 -14.61 -12.24
C LEU A 118 1.48 -14.28 -13.45
N LEU A 119 0.18 -14.44 -13.34
CA LEU A 119 -0.77 -14.05 -14.39
C LEU A 119 -0.69 -12.55 -14.69
N GLY A 120 -0.62 -11.72 -13.65
CA GLY A 120 -0.41 -10.27 -13.79
C GLY A 120 0.89 -9.94 -14.52
N LEU A 121 1.99 -10.62 -14.19
CA LEU A 121 3.27 -10.46 -14.88
C LEU A 121 3.17 -10.87 -16.37
N ILE A 122 2.53 -12.00 -16.68
CA ILE A 122 2.34 -12.46 -18.06
C ILE A 122 1.52 -11.43 -18.86
N ILE A 123 0.42 -10.95 -18.30
CA ILE A 123 -0.42 -9.92 -18.94
C ILE A 123 0.38 -8.64 -19.14
N PHE A 124 1.17 -8.23 -18.16
CA PHE A 124 2.02 -7.04 -18.26
C PHE A 124 3.06 -7.18 -19.36
N LEU A 125 3.76 -8.32 -19.43
CA LEU A 125 4.76 -8.59 -20.48
C LEU A 125 4.12 -8.60 -21.88
N TRP A 126 2.95 -9.22 -22.01
CA TRP A 126 2.20 -9.22 -23.25
C TRP A 126 1.71 -7.82 -23.65
N GLY A 127 1.32 -7.01 -22.65
CA GLY A 127 0.85 -5.63 -22.83
C GLY A 127 1.96 -4.63 -23.14
N GLN A 128 3.25 -4.96 -22.93
CA GLN A 128 4.37 -4.02 -23.15
C GLN A 128 4.45 -3.46 -24.56
N LYS A 129 3.93 -4.19 -25.56
CA LYS A 129 3.84 -3.72 -26.95
C LYS A 129 3.02 -2.45 -27.12
N TYR A 130 2.07 -2.18 -26.19
CA TYR A 130 1.28 -0.94 -26.21
C TYR A 130 1.98 0.23 -25.49
N LEU A 131 3.14 -0.03 -24.89
CA LEU A 131 3.97 0.92 -24.16
C LEU A 131 5.27 1.26 -24.92
N GLU A 132 5.34 0.97 -26.21
CA GLU A 132 6.52 1.26 -27.03
C GLU A 132 6.85 2.75 -27.03
N GLY A 133 8.10 3.09 -26.75
CA GLY A 133 8.56 4.49 -26.60
C GLY A 133 8.18 5.15 -25.27
N LEU A 134 7.39 4.50 -24.41
CA LEU A 134 6.99 5.00 -23.11
C LEU A 134 7.67 4.23 -21.99
N ALA A 135 8.01 4.91 -20.90
CA ALA A 135 8.58 4.29 -19.69
C ALA A 135 9.90 3.52 -19.95
N GLU A 136 10.59 3.82 -21.03
CA GLU A 136 11.90 3.29 -21.41
C GLU A 136 13.02 3.87 -20.51
N PRO A 137 14.25 3.30 -20.51
CA PRO A 137 15.38 3.88 -19.82
C PRO A 137 15.60 5.35 -20.22
N PRO A 138 15.90 6.25 -19.27
CA PRO A 138 15.97 7.69 -19.52
C PRO A 138 17.14 8.12 -20.40
N SER A 139 18.16 7.27 -20.53
CA SER A 139 19.35 7.53 -21.34
C SER A 139 20.03 6.22 -21.71
N GLU A 140 20.91 6.21 -22.72
CA GLU A 140 21.72 5.04 -23.10
C GLU A 140 22.74 4.62 -22.04
N LYS A 141 22.88 5.35 -20.94
CA LYS A 141 23.80 5.07 -19.83
C LYS A 141 23.60 3.66 -19.25
N TYR A 142 22.40 3.10 -19.30
CA TYR A 142 22.15 1.74 -18.82
C TYR A 142 22.99 0.68 -19.55
N ARG A 143 23.42 0.94 -20.80
CA ARG A 143 24.30 0.07 -21.60
C ARG A 143 25.79 0.26 -21.33
N GLU A 144 26.18 1.37 -20.71
CA GLU A 144 27.57 1.63 -20.39
C GLU A 144 28.09 0.60 -19.38
N LYS A 145 29.36 0.24 -19.49
CA LYS A 145 30.01 -0.73 -18.61
C LYS A 145 30.88 -0.06 -17.58
N LYS A 146 30.74 -0.46 -16.32
CA LYS A 146 31.65 -0.15 -15.24
C LYS A 146 32.15 -1.45 -14.63
N ALA A 147 33.46 -1.64 -14.55
CA ALA A 147 34.09 -2.91 -14.11
C ALA A 147 33.60 -4.13 -14.90
N GLY A 148 33.40 -4.00 -16.22
CA GLY A 148 32.95 -5.09 -17.11
C GLY A 148 31.45 -5.39 -17.07
N ILE A 149 30.69 -4.78 -16.19
CA ILE A 149 29.23 -5.01 -15.97
C ILE A 149 28.48 -3.75 -16.42
N THR A 150 27.34 -3.90 -17.10
CA THR A 150 26.48 -2.79 -17.51
C THR A 150 25.83 -2.13 -16.30
N PHE A 151 25.49 -0.83 -16.39
CA PHE A 151 24.73 -0.16 -15.32
C PHE A 151 23.37 -0.80 -15.07
N GLU A 152 22.75 -1.37 -16.10
CA GLU A 152 21.51 -2.15 -15.97
C GLU A 152 21.72 -3.36 -15.05
N ASN A 153 22.77 -4.14 -15.27
CA ASN A 153 23.08 -5.31 -14.43
C ASN A 153 23.46 -4.87 -13.00
N TRP A 154 24.16 -3.72 -12.84
CA TRP A 154 24.40 -3.15 -11.52
C TRP A 154 23.11 -2.77 -10.80
N ALA A 155 22.10 -2.28 -11.52
CA ALA A 155 20.79 -1.99 -10.92
C ALA A 155 20.08 -3.26 -10.45
N TYR A 156 20.13 -4.36 -11.22
CA TYR A 156 19.59 -5.65 -10.79
C TYR A 156 20.36 -6.24 -9.60
N ILE A 157 21.69 -6.18 -9.61
CA ILE A 157 22.52 -6.62 -8.49
C ILE A 157 22.20 -5.82 -7.24
N SER A 158 22.02 -4.50 -7.34
CA SER A 158 21.64 -3.66 -6.21
C SER A 158 20.24 -4.01 -5.67
N GLY A 159 19.34 -4.45 -6.55
CA GLY A 159 18.03 -4.99 -6.15
C GLY A 159 18.17 -6.30 -5.36
N ILE A 160 19.09 -7.20 -5.75
CA ILE A 160 19.39 -8.41 -4.98
C ILE A 160 19.99 -8.06 -3.61
N ILE A 161 20.93 -7.11 -3.57
CA ILE A 161 21.51 -6.62 -2.31
C ILE A 161 20.38 -6.04 -1.41
N MET A 162 19.42 -5.32 -1.99
CA MET A 162 18.26 -4.81 -1.28
C MET A 162 17.41 -5.95 -0.69
N VAL A 163 17.19 -7.04 -1.43
CA VAL A 163 16.49 -8.23 -0.91
C VAL A 163 17.23 -8.82 0.29
N LEU A 164 18.55 -9.02 0.18
CA LEU A 164 19.36 -9.57 1.27
C LEU A 164 19.38 -8.65 2.50
N THR A 165 19.47 -7.34 2.29
CA THR A 165 19.37 -6.35 3.37
C THR A 165 18.00 -6.39 4.03
N THR A 166 16.92 -6.47 3.24
CA THR A 166 15.55 -6.58 3.76
C THR A 166 15.36 -7.88 4.52
N TRP A 167 15.90 -8.99 4.03
CA TRP A 167 15.86 -10.28 4.70
C TRP A 167 16.51 -10.22 6.10
N PHE A 168 17.66 -9.57 6.22
CA PHE A 168 18.29 -9.32 7.51
C PHE A 168 17.44 -8.41 8.41
N LEU A 169 16.89 -7.32 7.87
CA LEU A 169 16.11 -6.33 8.63
C LEU A 169 14.78 -6.91 9.13
N VAL A 170 14.08 -7.72 8.34
CA VAL A 170 12.79 -8.34 8.75
C VAL A 170 12.99 -9.27 9.95
N GLN A 171 14.13 -9.95 10.06
CA GLN A 171 14.48 -10.78 11.19
C GLN A 171 14.91 -9.98 12.44
N ASN A 172 15.23 -8.69 12.28
CA ASN A 172 15.74 -7.81 13.34
C ASN A 172 14.82 -6.60 13.56
N SER A 173 13.56 -6.86 13.92
CA SER A 173 12.53 -5.81 14.10
C SER A 173 12.93 -4.73 15.11
N GLN A 174 13.64 -5.10 16.19
CA GLN A 174 14.15 -4.16 17.18
C GLN A 174 15.16 -3.19 16.58
N LEU A 175 16.10 -3.67 15.74
CA LEU A 175 17.05 -2.83 15.02
C LEU A 175 16.31 -1.87 14.08
N VAL A 176 15.30 -2.37 13.35
CA VAL A 176 14.47 -1.54 12.47
C VAL A 176 13.77 -0.44 13.26
N GLY A 177 13.19 -0.76 14.42
CA GLY A 177 12.55 0.24 15.29
C GLY A 177 13.54 1.31 15.76
N GLN A 178 14.75 0.92 16.18
CA GLN A 178 15.80 1.87 16.59
C GLN A 178 16.27 2.75 15.45
N LEU A 179 16.49 2.19 14.26
CA LEU A 179 16.87 2.95 13.06
C LEU A 179 15.77 3.94 12.66
N LEU A 180 14.52 3.51 12.59
CA LEU A 180 13.40 4.39 12.23
C LEU A 180 13.20 5.50 13.27
N GLY A 181 13.31 5.19 14.55
CA GLY A 181 13.26 6.17 15.64
C GLY A 181 14.38 7.19 15.53
N GLY A 182 15.64 6.73 15.37
CA GLY A 182 16.80 7.58 15.24
C GLY A 182 16.73 8.50 14.00
N PHE A 183 16.39 7.93 12.84
CA PHE A 183 16.18 8.71 11.62
C PHE A 183 15.03 9.71 11.77
N GLY A 184 13.92 9.30 12.39
CA GLY A 184 12.77 10.16 12.65
C GLY A 184 13.16 11.37 13.50
N PHE A 185 13.88 11.16 14.60
CA PHE A 185 14.37 12.26 15.45
C PHE A 185 15.31 13.20 14.70
N ILE A 186 16.28 12.68 13.96
CA ILE A 186 17.23 13.47 13.19
C ILE A 186 16.48 14.28 12.11
N PHE A 187 15.56 13.64 11.40
CA PHE A 187 14.80 14.28 10.34
C PHE A 187 13.91 15.39 10.88
N ILE A 188 13.17 15.14 11.95
CA ILE A 188 12.29 16.14 12.59
C ILE A 188 13.13 17.30 13.12
N GLY A 189 14.27 17.01 13.78
CA GLY A 189 15.19 18.04 14.27
C GLY A 189 15.76 18.91 13.14
N ALA A 190 16.28 18.29 12.08
CA ALA A 190 16.81 19.00 10.90
C ALA A 190 15.73 19.84 10.21
N TRP A 191 14.52 19.28 10.05
CA TRP A 191 13.39 19.98 9.45
C TRP A 191 12.96 21.20 10.29
N LEU A 192 12.86 21.06 11.63
CA LEU A 192 12.56 22.18 12.51
C LEU A 192 13.63 23.26 12.45
N ILE A 193 14.92 22.88 12.49
CA ILE A 193 16.04 23.83 12.38
C ILE A 193 15.95 24.56 11.02
N TYR A 194 15.71 23.84 9.93
CA TYR A 194 15.56 24.45 8.61
C TYR A 194 14.39 25.43 8.57
N ALA A 195 13.21 25.01 9.04
CA ALA A 195 12.01 25.84 9.05
C ALA A 195 12.17 27.12 9.89
N LEU A 196 12.82 27.01 11.06
CA LEU A 196 12.95 28.14 12.00
C LEU A 196 14.06 29.12 11.64
N PHE A 197 15.16 28.66 11.02
CA PHE A 197 16.37 29.46 10.84
C PHE A 197 16.74 29.75 9.38
N LYS A 198 16.13 29.06 8.39
CA LYS A 198 16.50 29.18 6.98
C LYS A 198 15.38 29.69 6.08
N CYS A 199 14.13 29.58 6.51
CA CYS A 199 12.97 29.97 5.73
C CYS A 199 12.50 31.38 6.08
N ASP A 200 11.91 32.07 5.10
CA ASP A 200 11.16 33.29 5.37
C ASP A 200 9.86 32.96 6.16
N PRO A 201 9.17 33.98 6.71
CA PRO A 201 7.99 33.74 7.53
C PRO A 201 6.87 33.00 6.82
N GLU A 202 6.64 33.25 5.53
CA GLU A 202 5.57 32.59 4.75
C GLU A 202 5.94 31.12 4.48
N GLU A 203 7.15 30.84 4.08
CA GLU A 203 7.64 29.48 3.84
C GLU A 203 7.65 28.66 5.14
N ARG A 204 8.10 29.25 6.24
CA ARG A 204 8.07 28.64 7.58
C ARG A 204 6.67 28.22 7.98
N ASP A 205 5.69 29.11 7.84
CA ASP A 205 4.29 28.85 8.24
C ASP A 205 3.70 27.72 7.39
N ARG A 206 4.00 27.68 6.09
CA ARG A 206 3.64 26.57 5.20
C ARG A 206 4.29 25.24 5.63
N LEU A 207 5.56 25.25 6.00
CA LEU A 207 6.26 24.05 6.49
C LEU A 207 5.68 23.57 7.83
N ILE A 208 5.32 24.47 8.74
CA ILE A 208 4.66 24.12 10.01
C ILE A 208 3.33 23.41 9.74
N VAL A 209 2.52 23.93 8.83
CA VAL A 209 1.25 23.27 8.43
C VAL A 209 1.51 21.87 7.86
N VAL A 210 2.50 21.72 6.98
CA VAL A 210 2.90 20.41 6.45
C VAL A 210 3.33 19.46 7.58
N GLY A 211 4.11 19.93 8.55
CA GLY A 211 4.51 19.13 9.71
C GLY A 211 3.34 18.66 10.57
N ILE A 212 2.37 19.54 10.81
CA ILE A 212 1.14 19.18 11.52
C ILE A 212 0.36 18.11 10.74
N LEU A 213 0.20 18.28 9.43
CA LEU A 213 -0.49 17.29 8.59
C LEU A 213 0.23 15.94 8.58
N ILE A 214 1.58 15.93 8.53
CA ILE A 214 2.37 14.69 8.63
C ILE A 214 2.15 14.01 9.98
N LEU A 215 2.17 14.76 11.09
CA LEU A 215 1.92 14.20 12.42
C LEU A 215 0.55 13.52 12.50
N PHE A 216 -0.49 14.20 12.05
CA PHE A 216 -1.84 13.63 12.04
C PHE A 216 -1.98 12.47 11.04
N SER A 217 -1.26 12.50 9.93
CA SER A 217 -1.18 11.38 9.00
C SER A 217 -0.55 10.14 9.63
N LEU A 218 0.51 10.31 10.45
CA LEU A 218 1.10 9.20 11.21
C LEU A 218 0.10 8.57 12.17
N ILE A 219 -0.67 9.39 12.89
CA ILE A 219 -1.72 8.90 13.80
C ILE A 219 -2.81 8.16 13.02
N PHE A 220 -3.28 8.74 11.89
CA PHE A 220 -4.27 8.11 11.03
C PHE A 220 -3.79 6.71 10.58
N TRP A 221 -2.60 6.61 9.99
CA TRP A 221 -2.08 5.35 9.49
C TRP A 221 -1.82 4.33 10.61
N ALA A 222 -1.36 4.77 11.78
CA ALA A 222 -1.17 3.89 12.94
C ALA A 222 -2.50 3.25 13.41
N LEU A 223 -3.60 3.99 13.32
CA LEU A 223 -4.93 3.47 13.65
C LEU A 223 -5.51 2.63 12.51
N PHE A 224 -5.38 3.08 11.27
CA PHE A 224 -5.93 2.41 10.08
C PHE A 224 -5.29 1.03 9.86
N GLU A 225 -3.98 0.92 10.00
CA GLU A 225 -3.23 -0.34 9.82
C GLU A 225 -3.49 -1.38 10.92
N GLN A 226 -4.28 -1.03 11.96
CA GLN A 226 -4.78 -2.04 12.91
C GLN A 226 -5.66 -3.10 12.23
N ALA A 227 -6.19 -2.82 11.05
CA ALA A 227 -6.94 -3.77 10.23
C ALA A 227 -6.19 -5.08 9.98
N GLY A 228 -4.87 -5.02 9.73
CA GLY A 228 -4.01 -6.18 9.49
C GLY A 228 -3.45 -6.83 10.76
N SER A 229 -3.70 -6.29 11.94
CA SER A 229 -3.11 -6.77 13.20
C SER A 229 -4.16 -6.97 14.29
N SER A 230 -4.28 -6.02 15.24
CA SER A 230 -5.16 -6.16 16.41
C SER A 230 -6.64 -6.28 16.05
N LEU A 231 -7.10 -5.57 15.02
CA LEU A 231 -8.49 -5.66 14.56
C LEU A 231 -8.80 -7.03 13.95
N ASN A 232 -7.85 -7.62 13.20
CA ASN A 232 -8.00 -8.97 12.66
C ASN A 232 -8.06 -10.03 13.77
N ILE A 233 -7.17 -9.92 14.79
CA ILE A 233 -7.17 -10.81 15.97
C ILE A 233 -8.47 -10.67 16.75
N LEU A 234 -8.98 -9.44 16.92
CA LEU A 234 -10.25 -9.21 17.59
C LEU A 234 -11.40 -9.83 16.79
N THR A 235 -11.39 -9.68 15.48
CA THR A 235 -12.41 -10.28 14.58
C THR A 235 -12.40 -11.78 14.69
N ASP A 236 -11.23 -12.41 14.75
CA ASP A 236 -11.09 -13.85 14.88
C ASP A 236 -11.60 -14.38 16.24
N ARG A 237 -11.26 -13.72 17.34
CA ARG A 237 -11.46 -14.24 18.69
C ARG A 237 -12.69 -13.70 19.42
N GLY A 238 -13.14 -12.50 19.06
CA GLY A 238 -14.13 -11.75 19.83
C GLY A 238 -15.41 -11.40 19.09
N VAL A 239 -15.55 -11.79 17.79
CA VAL A 239 -16.69 -11.42 16.96
C VAL A 239 -17.47 -12.65 16.55
N ASP A 240 -18.81 -12.57 16.65
CA ASP A 240 -19.70 -13.54 16.03
C ASP A 240 -19.69 -13.30 14.51
N ARG A 241 -18.99 -14.18 13.80
CA ARG A 241 -18.74 -14.11 12.36
C ARG A 241 -19.74 -14.91 11.53
N VAL A 242 -20.78 -15.47 12.19
CA VAL A 242 -21.77 -16.30 11.48
C VAL A 242 -22.72 -15.41 10.68
N ILE A 243 -22.65 -15.51 9.36
CA ILE A 243 -23.53 -14.81 8.42
C ILE A 243 -24.27 -15.86 7.59
N LEU A 244 -25.59 -15.86 7.67
CA LEU A 244 -26.46 -16.83 6.97
C LEU A 244 -26.08 -18.30 7.22
N GLY A 245 -25.61 -18.62 8.43
CA GLY A 245 -25.22 -19.98 8.83
C GLY A 245 -23.82 -20.41 8.41
N TRP A 246 -23.03 -19.51 7.81
CA TRP A 246 -21.62 -19.73 7.49
C TRP A 246 -20.72 -18.82 8.34
N GLU A 247 -19.72 -19.41 8.97
CA GLU A 247 -18.71 -18.66 9.72
C GLU A 247 -17.68 -18.09 8.75
N VAL A 248 -17.69 -16.76 8.58
CA VAL A 248 -16.82 -16.07 7.64
C VAL A 248 -15.40 -15.98 8.20
N PRO A 249 -14.36 -16.41 7.45
CA PRO A 249 -12.96 -16.25 7.84
C PRO A 249 -12.61 -14.81 8.22
N ALA A 250 -11.85 -14.65 9.32
CA ALA A 250 -11.57 -13.31 9.89
C ALA A 250 -10.80 -12.41 8.91
N SER A 251 -9.84 -12.96 8.18
CA SER A 251 -9.06 -12.24 7.18
C SER A 251 -9.89 -11.68 6.02
N MET A 252 -11.03 -12.32 5.69
CA MET A 252 -11.91 -11.85 4.62
C MET A 252 -12.55 -10.49 4.91
N PHE A 253 -12.71 -10.12 6.18
CA PHE A 253 -13.27 -8.81 6.55
C PHE A 253 -12.38 -7.63 6.12
N GLN A 254 -11.07 -7.85 5.92
CA GLN A 254 -10.17 -6.82 5.38
C GLN A 254 -10.55 -6.40 3.95
N SER A 255 -11.27 -7.25 3.19
CA SER A 255 -11.78 -6.91 1.87
C SER A 255 -12.82 -5.78 1.90
N LEU A 256 -13.50 -5.59 3.04
CA LEU A 256 -14.55 -4.56 3.19
C LEU A 256 -14.03 -3.15 2.87
N ASN A 257 -12.81 -2.84 3.27
CA ASN A 257 -12.22 -1.54 2.94
C ASN A 257 -12.15 -1.32 1.43
N ALA A 258 -11.54 -2.24 0.70
CA ALA A 258 -11.45 -2.15 -0.76
C ALA A 258 -12.85 -2.17 -1.41
N GLY A 259 -13.77 -2.99 -0.89
CA GLY A 259 -15.17 -3.04 -1.31
C GLY A 259 -15.89 -1.71 -1.15
N PHE A 260 -15.75 -1.07 -0.01
CA PHE A 260 -16.33 0.26 0.24
C PHE A 260 -15.69 1.34 -0.63
N ILE A 261 -14.38 1.29 -0.89
CA ILE A 261 -13.73 2.27 -1.76
C ILE A 261 -14.38 2.28 -3.14
N PHE A 262 -14.46 1.15 -3.84
CA PHE A 262 -15.00 1.19 -5.21
C PHE A 262 -16.52 1.38 -5.28
N THR A 263 -17.27 1.09 -4.20
CA THR A 263 -18.71 1.32 -4.15
C THR A 263 -19.09 2.73 -3.72
N ILE A 264 -18.34 3.32 -2.78
CA ILE A 264 -18.67 4.61 -2.16
C ILE A 264 -17.95 5.79 -2.83
N ALA A 265 -16.74 5.59 -3.39
CA ALA A 265 -15.99 6.67 -4.02
C ALA A 265 -16.78 7.43 -5.12
N PRO A 266 -17.59 6.78 -5.98
CA PRO A 266 -18.43 7.52 -6.93
C PRO A 266 -19.45 8.43 -6.25
N LEU A 267 -20.01 8.01 -5.12
CA LEU A 267 -20.98 8.83 -4.35
C LEU A 267 -20.28 10.06 -3.74
N PHE A 268 -19.07 9.87 -3.19
CA PHE A 268 -18.27 10.99 -2.69
C PHE A 268 -17.85 11.95 -3.80
N ALA A 269 -17.50 11.45 -4.99
CA ALA A 269 -17.20 12.29 -6.13
C ALA A 269 -18.40 13.20 -6.49
N LEU A 270 -19.61 12.64 -6.54
CA LEU A 270 -20.84 13.40 -6.77
C LEU A 270 -21.13 14.39 -5.64
N LEU A 271 -20.89 14.02 -4.38
CA LEU A 271 -21.04 14.89 -3.22
C LEU A 271 -20.12 16.11 -3.33
N TRP A 272 -18.84 15.91 -3.60
CA TRP A 272 -17.88 17.00 -3.74
C TRP A 272 -18.23 17.94 -4.89
N ILE A 273 -18.61 17.41 -6.05
CA ILE A 273 -19.09 18.22 -7.18
C ILE A 273 -20.33 19.04 -6.79
N SER A 274 -21.28 18.45 -6.06
CA SER A 274 -22.49 19.13 -5.60
C SER A 274 -22.17 20.26 -4.61
N LEU A 275 -21.26 20.00 -3.66
CA LEU A 275 -20.82 21.00 -2.69
C LEU A 275 -20.02 22.13 -3.33
N ALA A 276 -19.13 21.82 -4.28
CA ALA A 276 -18.37 22.81 -5.05
C ALA A 276 -19.30 23.76 -5.82
N LYS A 277 -20.34 23.24 -6.48
CA LYS A 277 -21.34 24.07 -7.17
C LYS A 277 -22.10 25.03 -6.23
N ARG A 278 -22.15 24.74 -4.94
CA ARG A 278 -22.79 25.55 -3.90
C ARG A 278 -21.79 26.43 -3.14
N ASN A 279 -20.51 26.45 -3.51
CA ASN A 279 -19.42 27.10 -2.77
C ASN A 279 -19.32 26.62 -1.30
N MET A 280 -19.68 25.37 -1.03
CA MET A 280 -19.68 24.74 0.30
C MET A 280 -18.66 23.60 0.38
N GLU A 281 -17.80 23.41 -0.60
CA GLU A 281 -16.78 22.37 -0.59
C GLU A 281 -15.76 22.65 0.52
N PRO A 282 -15.55 21.71 1.46
CA PRO A 282 -14.55 21.87 2.51
C PRO A 282 -13.14 21.96 1.94
N SER A 283 -12.28 22.76 2.54
CA SER A 283 -10.88 22.82 2.18
C SER A 283 -10.18 21.49 2.45
N THR A 284 -9.06 21.23 1.76
CA THR A 284 -8.28 19.99 1.92
C THR A 284 -7.93 19.66 3.38
N PRO A 285 -7.49 20.62 4.23
CA PRO A 285 -7.26 20.33 5.65
C PRO A 285 -8.52 19.92 6.42
N ILE A 286 -9.68 20.47 6.06
CA ILE A 286 -10.95 20.09 6.69
C ILE A 286 -11.36 18.67 6.29
N LYS A 287 -11.24 18.31 5.00
CA LYS A 287 -11.49 16.93 4.53
C LYS A 287 -10.58 15.94 5.25
N PHE A 288 -9.30 16.27 5.38
CA PHE A 288 -8.32 15.49 6.14
C PHE A 288 -8.72 15.31 7.61
N SER A 289 -9.15 16.37 8.27
CA SER A 289 -9.60 16.33 9.67
C SER A 289 -10.85 15.46 9.85
N ILE A 290 -11.79 15.55 8.91
CA ILE A 290 -13.01 14.71 8.90
C ILE A 290 -12.62 13.22 8.81
N GLY A 291 -11.68 12.85 7.94
CA GLY A 291 -11.19 11.47 7.84
C GLY A 291 -10.62 10.94 9.16
N ILE A 292 -9.82 11.75 9.89
CA ILE A 292 -9.31 11.37 11.21
C ILE A 292 -10.44 11.17 12.22
N VAL A 293 -11.44 12.05 12.21
CA VAL A 293 -12.62 11.92 13.08
C VAL A 293 -13.37 10.63 12.78
N PHE A 294 -13.56 10.25 11.52
CA PHE A 294 -14.21 9.01 11.14
C PHE A 294 -13.45 7.76 11.61
N VAL A 295 -12.13 7.77 11.55
CA VAL A 295 -11.32 6.67 12.12
C VAL A 295 -11.56 6.56 13.64
N GLY A 296 -11.55 7.68 14.37
CA GLY A 296 -11.87 7.70 15.81
C GLY A 296 -13.28 7.19 16.11
N LEU A 297 -14.27 7.64 15.33
CA LEU A 297 -15.66 7.19 15.47
C LEU A 297 -15.80 5.67 15.20
N GLY A 298 -15.03 5.12 14.26
CA GLY A 298 -14.98 3.69 14.00
C GLY A 298 -14.58 2.88 15.22
N PHE A 299 -13.51 3.28 15.91
CA PHE A 299 -13.09 2.65 17.16
C PHE A 299 -14.10 2.84 18.29
N LEU A 300 -14.71 4.03 18.44
CA LEU A 300 -15.75 4.26 19.43
C LEU A 300 -16.98 3.38 19.20
N ALA A 301 -17.41 3.22 17.95
CA ALA A 301 -18.50 2.33 17.58
C ALA A 301 -18.18 0.88 17.96
N LEU A 302 -16.96 0.41 17.66
CA LEU A 302 -16.52 -0.93 18.03
C LEU A 302 -16.50 -1.14 19.55
N VAL A 303 -15.95 -0.19 20.32
CA VAL A 303 -15.95 -0.23 21.80
C VAL A 303 -17.38 -0.28 22.36
N TYR A 304 -18.29 0.50 21.77
CA TYR A 304 -19.70 0.45 22.15
C TYR A 304 -20.31 -0.94 21.85
N GLY A 305 -20.07 -1.50 20.67
CA GLY A 305 -20.49 -2.84 20.30
C GLY A 305 -20.00 -3.92 21.26
N MET A 306 -18.72 -3.87 21.62
CA MET A 306 -18.13 -4.81 22.61
C MET A 306 -18.78 -4.70 24.00
N LYS A 307 -19.04 -3.49 24.47
CA LYS A 307 -19.70 -3.26 25.77
C LYS A 307 -21.16 -3.72 25.77
N SER A 308 -21.87 -3.48 24.67
CA SER A 308 -23.29 -3.87 24.55
C SER A 308 -23.50 -5.38 24.43
N SER A 309 -22.44 -6.13 24.13
CA SER A 309 -22.47 -7.59 24.02
C SER A 309 -22.43 -8.33 25.38
N GLU A 310 -22.32 -7.62 26.50
CA GLU A 310 -22.36 -8.15 27.88
C GLU A 310 -21.50 -9.41 28.14
N GLY A 311 -20.31 -9.45 27.55
CA GLY A 311 -19.37 -10.58 27.67
C GLY A 311 -19.61 -11.72 26.66
N LEU A 312 -20.58 -11.59 25.78
CA LEU A 312 -20.75 -12.42 24.59
C LEU A 312 -19.88 -11.92 23.44
N GLN A 313 -19.81 -12.69 22.35
CA GLN A 313 -19.13 -12.24 21.14
C GLN A 313 -19.80 -10.97 20.55
N THR A 314 -18.97 -10.05 20.09
CA THR A 314 -19.43 -8.82 19.47
C THR A 314 -20.08 -9.11 18.11
N GLY A 315 -21.26 -8.56 17.85
CA GLY A 315 -21.94 -8.78 16.57
C GLY A 315 -21.13 -8.24 15.38
N VAL A 316 -21.12 -8.97 14.26
CA VAL A 316 -20.36 -8.65 13.03
C VAL A 316 -20.64 -7.26 12.48
N VAL A 317 -21.82 -6.69 12.73
CA VAL A 317 -22.20 -5.36 12.25
C VAL A 317 -21.23 -4.26 12.70
N TRP A 318 -20.63 -4.42 13.88
CA TRP A 318 -19.68 -3.43 14.41
C TRP A 318 -18.34 -3.48 13.69
N ILE A 319 -17.93 -4.66 13.21
CA ILE A 319 -16.75 -4.82 12.35
C ILE A 319 -17.02 -4.20 10.96
N ILE A 320 -18.18 -4.43 10.39
CA ILE A 320 -18.57 -3.80 9.12
C ILE A 320 -18.58 -2.27 9.28
N LEU A 321 -19.12 -1.78 10.39
CA LEU A 321 -19.22 -0.33 10.65
C LEU A 321 -17.85 0.33 10.84
N ILE A 322 -16.89 -0.30 11.56
CA ILE A 322 -15.54 0.27 11.69
C ILE A 322 -14.84 0.33 10.32
N TYR A 323 -14.90 -0.72 9.50
CA TYR A 323 -14.34 -0.69 8.14
C TYR A 323 -14.99 0.38 7.25
N LEU A 324 -16.32 0.55 7.37
CA LEU A 324 -17.03 1.62 6.67
C LEU A 324 -16.52 3.00 7.08
N LEU A 325 -16.48 3.27 8.39
CA LEU A 325 -16.04 4.57 8.92
C LEU A 325 -14.55 4.85 8.62
N HIS A 326 -13.71 3.83 8.62
CA HIS A 326 -12.30 3.96 8.23
C HIS A 326 -12.11 4.23 6.73
N THR A 327 -13.12 3.90 5.90
CA THR A 327 -13.07 4.12 4.45
C THR A 327 -13.58 5.50 4.05
N LEU A 328 -14.49 6.08 4.84
CA LEU A 328 -15.09 7.43 4.63
C LEU A 328 -14.11 8.55 4.95
#